data_f66b96bea23ce2a23ce6232d28bc09ae
#
_entry.id   f66b96bea23ce2a23ce6232d28bc09ae
#
_cell.length_a   1.000
_cell.length_b   1.000
_cell.length_c   1.000
_cell.angle_alpha   90.00
_cell.angle_beta   90.00
_cell.angle_gamma   90.00
#
_symmetry.space_group_name_H-M   'P 1'
#
loop_
_entity.id
_entity.type
_entity.pdbx_description
1 polymer ?
#
loop_
_entity_poly.entity_id
_entity_poly.type
_entity_poly.pdbx_seq_one_letter_code
_entity_poly.pdbx_strand_id
1 'polypeptide(L)'
;LMANDNQIAFLCSRLKELREKNGCTMDDMAKKIDVLEGLKPGTGMNKSSISRVEGGKTAEKTLLEMARKYCKVFGMSESQTEQFLRGEKVAVPDTSALLKNSQLIDELNKEYSKVVIPKVVVDELDNIKNKNSGSLGRKAWEVIRGISYGSRTILMEYNGDADEDNEDCKII
;
A
#
# COMPACT_ATOMS: atom_id res chain seq x y z
N LEU A 1 7.83 -10.02 -14.12
CA LEU A 1 8.11 -9.82 -12.69
C LEU A 1 7.58 -11.04 -11.97
N MET A 2 8.46 -11.91 -11.45
CA MET A 2 8.04 -12.97 -10.53
C MET A 2 7.71 -12.31 -9.21
N ALA A 3 6.43 -12.41 -8.79
CA ALA A 3 6.03 -11.97 -7.46
C ALA A 3 6.66 -12.92 -6.42
N ASN A 4 7.22 -12.39 -5.35
CA ASN A 4 7.67 -13.21 -4.25
C ASN A 4 6.45 -13.73 -3.45
N ASP A 5 6.63 -14.78 -2.65
CA ASP A 5 5.54 -15.41 -1.88
C ASP A 5 4.76 -14.41 -1.00
N ASN A 6 5.44 -13.39 -0.48
CA ASN A 6 4.81 -12.32 0.31
C ASN A 6 3.88 -11.45 -0.54
N GLN A 7 4.22 -11.17 -1.80
CA GLN A 7 3.36 -10.37 -2.70
C GLN A 7 2.12 -11.17 -3.12
N ILE A 8 2.27 -12.47 -3.33
CA ILE A 8 1.15 -13.38 -3.62
C ILE A 8 0.19 -13.43 -2.43
N ALA A 9 0.70 -13.69 -1.22
CA ALA A 9 -0.10 -13.74 0.00
C ALA A 9 -0.83 -12.41 0.25
N PHE A 10 -0.16 -11.29 0.04
CA PHE A 10 -0.73 -9.96 0.18
C PHE A 10 -1.87 -9.71 -0.82
N LEU A 11 -1.69 -10.07 -2.10
CA LEU A 11 -2.74 -9.93 -3.12
C LEU A 11 -3.96 -10.79 -2.78
N CYS A 12 -3.74 -12.03 -2.34
CA CYS A 12 -4.82 -12.94 -1.91
C CYS A 12 -5.64 -12.36 -0.76
N SER A 13 -4.99 -11.79 0.26
CA SER A 13 -5.65 -11.11 1.38
C SER A 13 -6.49 -9.94 0.91
N ARG A 14 -5.97 -9.11 0.02
CA ARG A 14 -6.68 -7.96 -0.54
C ARG A 14 -7.91 -8.36 -1.36
N LEU A 15 -7.83 -9.45 -2.12
CA LEU A 15 -8.99 -9.97 -2.87
C LEU A 15 -10.11 -10.39 -1.91
N LYS A 16 -9.75 -11.10 -0.85
CA LYS A 16 -10.69 -11.49 0.19
C LYS A 16 -11.33 -10.26 0.84
N GLU A 17 -10.53 -9.28 1.26
CA GLU A 17 -11.00 -8.04 1.86
C GLU A 17 -11.92 -7.26 0.90
N LEU A 18 -11.57 -7.15 -0.38
CA LEU A 18 -12.38 -6.48 -1.38
C LEU A 18 -13.77 -7.13 -1.50
N ARG A 19 -13.82 -8.47 -1.53
CA ARG A 19 -15.07 -9.22 -1.57
C ARG A 19 -15.90 -8.99 -0.30
N GLU A 20 -15.30 -9.12 0.87
CA GLU A 20 -15.96 -9.00 2.18
C GLU A 20 -16.48 -7.59 2.45
N LYS A 21 -15.69 -6.56 2.15
CA LYS A 21 -16.11 -5.14 2.26
C LYS A 21 -17.33 -4.82 1.40
N ASN A 22 -17.52 -5.54 0.29
CA ASN A 22 -18.69 -5.37 -0.58
C ASN A 22 -19.83 -6.34 -0.22
N GLY A 23 -19.80 -7.00 0.97
CA GLY A 23 -20.83 -7.90 1.43
C GLY A 23 -21.06 -9.12 0.54
N CYS A 24 -20.05 -9.52 -0.24
CA CYS A 24 -20.13 -10.54 -1.26
C CYS A 24 -19.64 -11.88 -0.69
N THR A 25 -20.46 -12.93 -0.73
CA THR A 25 -20.01 -14.28 -0.39
C THR A 25 -19.13 -14.87 -1.51
N MET A 26 -18.40 -15.95 -1.22
CA MET A 26 -17.61 -16.64 -2.25
C MET A 26 -18.52 -17.18 -3.39
N ASP A 27 -19.72 -17.62 -3.06
CA ASP A 27 -20.72 -18.09 -4.06
C ASP A 27 -21.22 -16.93 -4.93
N ASP A 28 -21.50 -15.77 -4.31
CA ASP A 28 -21.91 -14.58 -5.06
C ASP A 28 -20.80 -14.10 -5.98
N MET A 29 -19.56 -14.14 -5.50
CA MET A 29 -18.40 -13.76 -6.31
C MET A 29 -18.23 -14.67 -7.51
N ALA A 30 -18.36 -15.98 -7.32
CA ALA A 30 -18.32 -16.95 -8.42
C ALA A 30 -19.40 -16.66 -9.48
N LYS A 31 -20.66 -16.44 -9.05
CA LYS A 31 -21.77 -16.10 -9.95
C LYS A 31 -21.55 -14.78 -10.69
N LYS A 32 -21.01 -13.76 -10.00
CA LYS A 32 -20.70 -12.45 -10.62
C LYS A 32 -19.62 -12.56 -11.68
N ILE A 33 -18.60 -13.41 -11.46
CA ILE A 33 -17.55 -13.68 -12.46
C ILE A 33 -18.16 -14.41 -13.67
N ASP A 34 -19.03 -15.39 -13.46
CA ASP A 34 -19.72 -16.06 -14.57
C ASP A 34 -20.49 -15.05 -15.45
N VAL A 35 -21.24 -14.15 -14.83
CA VAL A 35 -21.97 -13.09 -15.56
C VAL A 35 -21.00 -12.16 -16.30
N LEU A 36 -19.87 -11.80 -15.69
CA LEU A 36 -18.84 -10.98 -16.34
C LEU A 36 -18.28 -11.65 -17.60
N GLU A 37 -18.22 -12.99 -17.60
CA GLU A 37 -17.73 -13.80 -18.72
C GLU A 37 -18.84 -14.21 -19.71
N GLY A 38 -20.07 -13.70 -19.53
CA GLY A 38 -21.21 -14.02 -20.40
C GLY A 38 -21.80 -15.42 -20.17
N LEU A 39 -21.48 -16.04 -19.03
CA LEU A 39 -21.98 -17.35 -18.64
C LEU A 39 -23.22 -17.24 -17.75
N LYS A 40 -23.99 -18.33 -17.67
CA LYS A 40 -25.07 -18.41 -16.66
C LYS A 40 -24.45 -18.51 -15.26
N PRO A 41 -25.00 -17.77 -14.26
CA PRO A 41 -24.50 -17.82 -12.88
C PRO A 41 -24.44 -19.25 -12.32
N GLY A 42 -23.29 -19.65 -11.83
CA GLY A 42 -23.07 -20.97 -11.23
C GLY A 42 -22.72 -22.09 -12.22
N THR A 43 -22.44 -21.78 -13.50
CA THR A 43 -22.11 -22.78 -14.51
C THR A 43 -20.62 -22.90 -14.81
N GLY A 44 -19.83 -21.85 -14.55
CA GLY A 44 -18.38 -21.82 -14.81
C GLY A 44 -17.57 -21.83 -13.52
N MET A 45 -17.67 -20.75 -12.75
CA MET A 45 -16.92 -20.59 -11.51
C MET A 45 -17.69 -21.16 -10.31
N ASN A 46 -16.97 -21.64 -9.30
CA ASN A 46 -17.58 -22.14 -8.07
C ASN A 46 -16.85 -21.62 -6.82
N LYS A 47 -17.50 -21.80 -5.65
CA LYS A 47 -16.97 -21.39 -4.34
C LYS A 47 -15.56 -21.93 -4.08
N SER A 48 -15.27 -23.19 -4.48
CA SER A 48 -13.96 -23.80 -4.26
C SER A 48 -12.86 -23.10 -5.07
N SER A 49 -13.18 -22.65 -6.29
CA SER A 49 -12.26 -21.86 -7.12
C SER A 49 -11.92 -20.51 -6.46
N ILE A 50 -12.92 -19.81 -5.94
CA ILE A 50 -12.74 -18.57 -5.20
C ILE A 50 -11.87 -18.80 -3.95
N SER A 51 -12.19 -19.83 -3.17
CA SER A 51 -11.43 -20.20 -1.98
C SER A 51 -9.95 -20.51 -2.28
N ARG A 52 -9.66 -21.17 -3.41
CA ARG A 52 -8.28 -21.46 -3.83
C ARG A 52 -7.51 -20.20 -4.23
N VAL A 53 -8.17 -19.28 -4.91
CA VAL A 53 -7.59 -17.98 -5.29
C VAL A 53 -7.26 -17.16 -4.03
N GLU A 54 -8.22 -16.96 -3.13
CA GLU A 54 -8.03 -16.20 -1.89
C GLU A 54 -7.08 -16.89 -0.91
N GLY A 55 -6.95 -18.21 -0.99
CA GLY A 55 -6.01 -19.01 -0.19
C GLY A 55 -4.61 -19.18 -0.80
N GLY A 56 -4.31 -18.51 -1.90
CA GLY A 56 -2.98 -18.57 -2.55
C GLY A 56 -2.64 -19.94 -3.16
N LYS A 57 -3.65 -20.76 -3.45
CA LYS A 57 -3.48 -22.13 -3.98
C LYS A 57 -3.65 -22.18 -5.51
N THR A 58 -3.26 -21.13 -6.20
CA THR A 58 -3.33 -20.99 -7.66
C THR A 58 -2.01 -20.46 -8.21
N ALA A 59 -1.72 -20.75 -9.48
CA ALA A 59 -0.55 -20.19 -10.14
C ALA A 59 -0.64 -18.65 -10.23
N GLU A 60 0.49 -17.97 -10.18
CA GLU A 60 0.58 -16.49 -10.21
C GLU A 60 -0.21 -15.88 -11.38
N LYS A 61 -0.07 -16.44 -12.58
CA LYS A 61 -0.81 -15.98 -13.76
C LYS A 61 -2.33 -16.03 -13.54
N THR A 62 -2.83 -17.15 -13.01
CA THR A 62 -4.26 -17.32 -12.72
C THR A 62 -4.71 -16.36 -11.62
N LEU A 63 -3.89 -16.14 -10.60
CA LEU A 63 -4.17 -15.18 -9.53
C LEU A 63 -4.34 -13.76 -10.08
N LEU A 64 -3.43 -13.31 -10.95
CA LEU A 64 -3.49 -11.99 -11.57
C LEU A 64 -4.72 -11.83 -12.48
N GLU A 65 -5.06 -12.86 -13.28
CA GLU A 65 -6.26 -12.86 -14.10
C GLU A 65 -7.53 -12.76 -13.23
N MET A 66 -7.59 -13.53 -12.16
CA MET A 66 -8.70 -13.49 -11.20
C MET A 66 -8.79 -12.14 -10.48
N ALA A 67 -7.67 -11.56 -10.09
CA ALA A 67 -7.66 -10.25 -9.47
C ALA A 67 -8.22 -9.15 -10.38
N ARG A 68 -7.91 -9.20 -11.68
CA ARG A 68 -8.53 -8.29 -12.68
C ARG A 68 -10.04 -8.50 -12.77
N LYS A 69 -10.51 -9.76 -12.74
CA LYS A 69 -11.96 -10.07 -12.74
C LYS A 69 -12.65 -9.53 -11.49
N TYR A 70 -12.04 -9.68 -10.30
CA TYR A 70 -12.55 -9.08 -9.06
C TYR A 70 -12.72 -7.56 -9.19
N CYS A 71 -11.69 -6.87 -9.66
CA CYS A 71 -11.73 -5.43 -9.85
C CYS A 71 -12.87 -5.02 -10.82
N LYS A 72 -13.05 -5.75 -11.93
CA LYS A 72 -14.12 -5.50 -12.89
C LYS A 72 -15.51 -5.75 -12.30
N VAL A 73 -15.70 -6.83 -11.52
CA VAL A 73 -16.96 -7.14 -10.83
C VAL A 73 -17.39 -5.99 -9.91
N PHE A 74 -16.43 -5.31 -9.29
CA PHE A 74 -16.69 -4.18 -8.39
C PHE A 74 -16.56 -2.81 -9.09
N GLY A 75 -16.56 -2.78 -10.43
CA GLY A 75 -16.61 -1.54 -11.21
C GLY A 75 -15.36 -0.67 -11.14
N MET A 76 -14.22 -1.25 -10.79
CA MET A 76 -12.95 -0.50 -10.74
C MET A 76 -12.48 -0.15 -12.16
N SER A 77 -12.01 1.07 -12.34
CA SER A 77 -11.35 1.51 -13.58
C SER A 77 -10.03 0.78 -13.80
N GLU A 78 -9.49 0.85 -15.01
CA GLU A 78 -8.21 0.22 -15.33
C GLU A 78 -7.07 0.77 -14.44
N SER A 79 -7.04 2.08 -14.22
CA SER A 79 -6.08 2.72 -13.33
C SER A 79 -6.20 2.23 -11.88
N GLN A 80 -7.41 2.11 -11.36
CA GLN A 80 -7.69 1.56 -10.02
C GLN A 80 -7.30 0.08 -9.94
N THR A 81 -7.54 -0.70 -10.99
CA THR A 81 -7.15 -2.10 -11.08
C THR A 81 -5.64 -2.25 -11.03
N GLU A 82 -4.89 -1.48 -11.81
CA GLU A 82 -3.42 -1.52 -11.78
C GLU A 82 -2.86 -1.09 -10.41
N GLN A 83 -3.44 -0.07 -9.78
CA GLN A 83 -3.08 0.34 -8.42
C GLN A 83 -3.39 -0.78 -7.40
N PHE A 84 -4.53 -1.44 -7.55
CA PHE A 84 -4.91 -2.58 -6.71
C PHE A 84 -3.92 -3.74 -6.87
N LEU A 85 -3.53 -4.10 -8.09
CA LEU A 85 -2.61 -5.21 -8.37
C LEU A 85 -1.19 -4.94 -7.85
N ARG A 86 -0.71 -3.71 -7.98
CA ARG A 86 0.62 -3.31 -7.46
C ARG A 86 0.69 -3.31 -5.93
N GLY A 87 -0.45 -3.21 -5.26
CA GLY A 87 -0.52 -2.98 -3.82
C GLY A 87 -0.21 -1.52 -3.46
N GLU A 88 -0.61 -1.12 -2.26
CA GLU A 88 -0.10 0.12 -1.69
C GLU A 88 1.33 -0.12 -1.21
N LYS A 89 2.31 0.35 -1.96
CA LYS A 89 3.67 0.45 -1.48
C LYS A 89 3.77 1.72 -0.63
N VAL A 90 3.97 1.55 0.66
CA VAL A 90 4.17 2.65 1.60
C VAL A 90 5.64 2.73 1.96
N ALA A 91 6.22 3.93 1.87
CA ALA A 91 7.54 4.22 2.39
C ALA A 91 7.43 5.05 3.66
N VAL A 92 8.25 4.72 4.66
CA VAL A 92 8.37 5.46 5.92
C VAL A 92 9.86 5.74 6.14
N PRO A 93 10.41 6.82 5.56
CA PRO A 93 11.82 7.13 5.70
C PRO A 93 12.11 7.70 7.10
N ASP A 94 13.28 7.31 7.64
CA ASP A 94 13.80 7.90 8.87
C ASP A 94 14.58 9.21 8.61
N THR A 95 14.87 9.94 9.68
CA THR A 95 15.62 11.20 9.63
C THR A 95 17.00 11.02 8.99
N SER A 96 17.68 9.92 9.27
CA SER A 96 19.04 9.66 8.77
C SER A 96 19.05 9.44 7.27
N ALA A 97 18.08 8.69 6.73
CA ALA A 97 17.91 8.47 5.30
C ALA A 97 17.63 9.79 4.56
N LEU A 98 16.73 10.61 5.09
CA LEU A 98 16.38 11.92 4.55
C LEU A 98 17.56 12.89 4.53
N LEU A 99 18.38 12.93 5.58
CA LEU A 99 19.56 13.78 5.64
C LEU A 99 20.70 13.31 4.74
N LYS A 100 20.79 12.01 4.43
CA LYS A 100 21.75 11.47 3.48
C LYS A 100 21.43 11.87 2.05
N ASN A 101 20.15 11.88 1.70
CA ASN A 101 19.65 12.23 0.38
C ASN A 101 18.45 13.17 0.48
N SER A 102 18.67 14.47 0.27
CA SER A 102 17.60 15.49 0.35
C SER A 102 16.53 15.34 -0.75
N GLN A 103 16.80 14.57 -1.81
CA GLN A 103 15.87 14.26 -2.90
C GLN A 103 15.13 12.92 -2.68
N LEU A 104 15.38 12.22 -1.58
CA LEU A 104 14.82 10.90 -1.30
C LEU A 104 13.28 10.90 -1.37
N ILE A 105 12.63 11.96 -0.91
CA ILE A 105 11.16 12.07 -0.96
C ILE A 105 10.65 12.06 -2.40
N ASP A 106 11.31 12.77 -3.32
CA ASP A 106 10.93 12.79 -4.73
C ASP A 106 11.16 11.42 -5.39
N GLU A 107 12.22 10.72 -5.01
CA GLU A 107 12.52 9.36 -5.47
C GLU A 107 11.47 8.36 -4.94
N LEU A 108 11.15 8.42 -3.64
CA LEU A 108 10.13 7.58 -3.02
C LEU A 108 8.74 7.84 -3.62
N ASN A 109 8.39 9.09 -3.90
CA ASN A 109 7.12 9.43 -4.55
C ASN A 109 6.97 8.87 -5.98
N LYS A 110 8.07 8.53 -6.65
CA LYS A 110 8.04 7.86 -7.96
C LYS A 110 7.78 6.36 -7.84
N GLU A 111 8.33 5.73 -6.80
CA GLU A 111 8.31 4.28 -6.62
C GLU A 111 7.15 3.80 -5.74
N TYR A 112 6.79 4.59 -4.73
CA TYR A 112 5.78 4.25 -3.73
C TYR A 112 4.47 5.00 -4.00
N SER A 113 3.36 4.34 -3.70
CA SER A 113 2.02 4.95 -3.81
C SER A 113 1.76 5.96 -2.70
N LYS A 114 2.49 5.85 -1.58
CA LYS A 114 2.34 6.69 -0.41
C LYS A 114 3.68 6.82 0.32
N VAL A 115 4.04 8.02 0.69
CA VAL A 115 5.19 8.29 1.57
C VAL A 115 4.64 8.88 2.86
N VAL A 116 4.90 8.20 3.98
CA VAL A 116 4.43 8.60 5.31
C VAL A 116 5.62 9.14 6.09
N ILE A 117 5.54 10.38 6.54
CA ILE A 117 6.57 11.01 7.38
C ILE A 117 6.00 11.12 8.79
N PRO A 118 6.51 10.36 9.77
CA PRO A 118 6.11 10.50 11.17
C PRO A 118 6.42 11.90 11.69
N LYS A 119 5.57 12.45 12.56
CA LYS A 119 5.78 13.77 13.15
C LYS A 119 7.12 13.86 13.87
N VAL A 120 7.54 12.81 14.57
CA VAL A 120 8.84 12.75 15.24
C VAL A 120 9.99 13.02 14.28
N VAL A 121 9.94 12.53 13.05
CA VAL A 121 10.96 12.79 12.02
C VAL A 121 10.98 14.28 11.63
N VAL A 122 9.80 14.89 11.50
CA VAL A 122 9.69 16.33 11.21
C VAL A 122 10.25 17.17 12.35
N ASP A 123 9.92 16.83 13.59
CA ASP A 123 10.41 17.51 14.78
C ASP A 123 11.93 17.39 14.92
N GLU A 124 12.50 16.23 14.61
CA GLU A 124 13.96 16.04 14.58
C GLU A 124 14.63 16.89 13.50
N LEU A 125 14.05 16.92 12.28
CA LEU A 125 14.57 17.75 11.19
C LEU A 125 14.51 19.25 11.55
N ASP A 126 13.42 19.73 12.15
CA ASP A 126 13.30 21.11 12.64
C ASP A 126 14.32 21.45 13.74
N ASN A 127 14.56 20.52 14.65
CA ASN A 127 15.59 20.65 15.68
C ASN A 127 16.99 20.76 15.05
N ILE A 128 17.29 19.92 14.05
CA ILE A 128 18.58 19.94 13.35
C ILE A 128 18.75 21.26 12.59
N LYS A 129 17.72 21.70 11.87
CA LYS A 129 17.70 22.98 11.15
C LYS A 129 17.99 24.17 12.09
N ASN A 130 17.37 24.18 13.25
CA ASN A 130 17.46 25.31 14.19
C ASN A 130 18.77 25.31 14.99
N LYS A 131 19.35 24.14 15.30
CA LYS A 131 20.58 24.01 16.06
C LYS A 131 21.86 24.07 15.23
N ASN A 132 21.77 23.84 13.90
CA ASN A 132 22.93 23.76 13.02
C ASN A 132 22.87 24.81 11.92
N SER A 133 23.73 25.82 12.00
CA SER A 133 23.89 26.84 10.94
C SER A 133 24.70 26.38 9.71
N GLY A 134 25.26 25.15 9.74
CA GLY A 134 26.11 24.58 8.69
C GLY A 134 25.38 23.81 7.60
N SER A 135 26.13 22.93 6.91
CA SER A 135 25.61 22.10 5.81
C SER A 135 24.47 21.19 6.25
N LEU A 136 24.50 20.69 7.50
CA LEU A 136 23.48 19.80 8.04
C LEU A 136 22.13 20.51 8.23
N GLY A 137 22.15 21.73 8.77
CA GLY A 137 20.93 22.54 8.91
C GLY A 137 20.32 22.90 7.57
N ARG A 138 21.14 23.15 6.55
CA ARG A 138 20.70 23.41 5.18
C ARG A 138 20.02 22.19 4.56
N LYS A 139 20.60 21.00 4.73
CA LYS A 139 19.99 19.73 4.27
C LYS A 139 18.64 19.49 4.97
N ALA A 140 18.56 19.67 6.28
CA ALA A 140 17.31 19.51 7.01
C ALA A 140 16.22 20.46 6.48
N TRP A 141 16.57 21.71 6.18
CA TRP A 141 15.65 22.68 5.58
C TRP A 141 15.16 22.24 4.18
N GLU A 142 16.07 21.75 3.32
CA GLU A 142 15.72 21.22 2.00
C GLU A 142 14.73 20.04 2.08
N VAL A 143 14.96 19.10 3.01
CA VAL A 143 14.07 17.98 3.26
C VAL A 143 12.68 18.45 3.72
N ILE A 144 12.61 19.36 4.70
CA ILE A 144 11.33 19.90 5.19
C ILE A 144 10.56 20.58 4.05
N ARG A 145 11.24 21.32 3.21
CA ARG A 145 10.64 21.93 2.02
C ARG A 145 10.10 20.89 1.05
N GLY A 146 10.83 19.79 0.81
CA GLY A 146 10.38 18.67 -0.02
C GLY A 146 9.13 17.98 0.53
N ILE A 147 9.03 17.81 1.86
CA ILE A 147 7.84 17.26 2.52
C ILE A 147 6.61 18.13 2.23
N SER A 148 6.74 19.45 2.33
CA SER A 148 5.63 20.39 2.17
C SER A 148 5.06 20.46 0.74
N TYR A 149 5.82 20.05 -0.27
CA TYR A 149 5.44 20.11 -1.70
C TYR A 149 5.09 18.75 -2.31
N GLY A 150 5.30 17.64 -1.59
CA GLY A 150 5.06 16.28 -2.10
C GLY A 150 3.57 15.91 -2.14
N SER A 151 3.00 15.72 -3.32
CA SER A 151 1.57 15.41 -3.51
C SER A 151 1.12 14.05 -2.94
N ARG A 152 2.04 13.16 -2.59
CA ARG A 152 1.78 11.82 -2.02
C ARG A 152 2.33 11.67 -0.62
N THR A 153 2.85 12.74 -0.04
CA THR A 153 3.44 12.74 1.30
C THR A 153 2.34 13.00 2.33
N ILE A 154 2.22 12.13 3.31
CA ILE A 154 1.27 12.24 4.42
C ILE A 154 2.05 12.44 5.69
N LEU A 155 1.76 13.52 6.40
CA LEU A 155 2.24 13.73 7.76
C LEU A 155 1.34 12.91 8.71
N MET A 156 1.92 12.02 9.48
CA MET A 156 1.19 11.31 10.53
C MET A 156 1.48 11.92 11.88
N GLU A 157 0.42 12.44 12.51
CA GLU A 157 0.41 12.69 13.95
C GLU A 157 0.11 11.37 14.67
N TYR A 158 0.96 11.00 15.59
CA TYR A 158 0.69 9.87 16.47
C TYR A 158 -0.27 10.33 17.58
N ASN A 159 -1.53 9.96 17.46
CA ASN A 159 -2.55 10.13 18.51
C ASN A 159 -2.67 8.83 19.32
N GLY A 160 -1.56 8.28 19.77
CA GLY A 160 -1.57 7.11 20.63
C GLY A 160 -1.56 7.52 22.09
N ASP A 161 -2.49 7.00 22.87
CA ASP A 161 -2.26 6.79 24.29
C ASP A 161 -1.07 5.83 24.38
N ALA A 162 0.12 6.38 24.56
CA ALA A 162 1.31 5.61 24.73
C ALA A 162 1.21 4.92 26.09
N ASP A 163 1.07 3.60 26.10
CA ASP A 163 1.64 2.83 27.20
C ASP A 163 3.13 3.19 27.23
N GLU A 164 3.54 3.91 28.28
CA GLU A 164 4.86 4.53 28.43
C GLU A 164 6.03 3.55 28.46
N ASP A 165 5.79 2.24 28.37
CA ASP A 165 6.78 1.18 28.57
C ASP A 165 7.28 0.50 27.29
N ASN A 166 6.93 0.95 26.09
CA ASN A 166 7.37 0.27 24.86
C ASN A 166 8.10 1.23 23.91
N GLU A 167 9.38 1.47 24.18
CA GLU A 167 10.25 2.29 23.30
C GLU A 167 10.42 1.69 21.90
N ASP A 168 10.22 0.36 21.74
CA ASP A 168 10.38 -0.34 20.47
C ASP A 168 9.24 -0.12 19.46
N CYS A 169 8.10 0.45 19.89
CA CYS A 169 6.99 0.79 19.00
C CYS A 169 7.12 2.16 18.32
N LYS A 170 8.20 2.89 18.57
CA LYS A 170 8.38 4.24 18.01
C LYS A 170 9.00 4.29 16.63
N ILE A 171 9.45 3.15 16.08
CA ILE A 171 10.04 3.06 14.74
C ILE A 171 9.62 1.72 14.13
N ILE A 172 8.61 1.73 13.32
CA ILE A 172 8.40 0.72 12.27
C ILE A 172 8.46 1.41 10.92
#